data_849372cd4345416b6d16ce57b8c4652b
#
_entry.id   849372cd4345416b6d16ce57b8c4652b
#
_cell.length_a   1.000
_cell.length_b   1.000
_cell.length_c   1.000
_cell.angle_alpha   90.00
_cell.angle_beta   90.00
_cell.angle_gamma   90.00
#
_symmetry.space_group_name_H-M   'P 1'
#
loop_
_entity.id
_entity.type
_entity.pdbx_description
1 polymer ?
#
loop_
_entity_poly.entity_id
_entity_poly.type
_entity_poly.pdbx_seq_one_letter_code
_entity_poly.pdbx_strand_id
1 'polypeptide(L)'
;MKHNANHATVQPKQHKKWPWVLLGIFVLLVALGAALGVTGYKFYKQALQVKDHEMAAVETVKQVQDLTNTMDPATLQKIIKPMQQHTSAARTIAHGGLWKLAAMVPVYGDDIRAVQGMTEVVDDLASKTLPEVSDTLTTVMNSDLSAGNGQINMQPVLDLKNAVNTANTQVQQQYKKMKNLPTPHIGLVKNAYDQALDQFADIADKLNQGNEMLSIVPKFLGQDGQRTYLVLATTTSESRSSGGLGGSLGSMTTNNGSFQMGDFYPNTEFEGENSEVYTDSDKALFPFSFDIRDQEADPDFNNVAKNVATIWQQSSHSTNVDGVMAIDPVFIQELVKLNGNVQIPNGPLLTGDNTAQFLLNDIYKDVYTAYQDEYFQYVASNVMDATFKDLSINKLVSIAKLISPMAEGRHVSFVSFHEDENKAFSDMGLTN
;
A
#
# COMPACT_ATOMS: atom_id res chain seq x y z
N MET A 1 -12.45 -45.33 2.64
CA MET A 1 -13.23 -44.09 2.77
C MET A 1 -12.41 -42.95 2.19
N LYS A 2 -12.79 -42.43 1.04
CA LYS A 2 -12.09 -41.34 0.35
C LYS A 2 -12.71 -40.02 0.81
N HIS A 3 -11.95 -39.15 1.49
CA HIS A 3 -12.36 -37.79 1.75
C HIS A 3 -11.86 -36.90 0.59
N ASN A 4 -12.82 -36.45 -0.21
CA ASN A 4 -12.59 -35.36 -1.15
C ASN A 4 -12.66 -34.03 -0.40
N ALA A 5 -11.54 -33.36 -0.27
CA ALA A 5 -11.49 -31.96 0.16
C ALA A 5 -11.70 -31.10 -1.10
N ASN A 6 -12.89 -30.50 -1.22
CA ASN A 6 -13.15 -29.46 -2.20
C ASN A 6 -12.47 -28.16 -1.73
N HIS A 7 -11.38 -27.80 -2.37
CA HIS A 7 -10.85 -26.44 -2.31
C HIS A 7 -11.76 -25.52 -3.13
N ALA A 8 -12.56 -24.74 -2.44
CA ALA A 8 -13.31 -23.65 -3.05
C ALA A 8 -12.33 -22.52 -3.37
N THR A 9 -11.95 -22.40 -4.64
CA THR A 9 -11.28 -21.21 -5.17
C THR A 9 -12.25 -20.04 -5.09
N VAL A 10 -11.99 -19.09 -4.22
CA VAL A 10 -12.72 -17.80 -4.17
C VAL A 10 -12.26 -16.99 -5.39
N GLN A 11 -13.07 -17.02 -6.44
CA GLN A 11 -12.90 -16.08 -7.55
C GLN A 11 -13.34 -14.69 -7.08
N PRO A 12 -12.57 -13.62 -7.33
CA PRO A 12 -13.02 -12.26 -7.06
C PRO A 12 -14.24 -11.97 -7.92
N LYS A 13 -15.34 -11.59 -7.29
CA LYS A 13 -16.57 -11.16 -7.98
C LYS A 13 -16.27 -9.90 -8.79
N GLN A 14 -16.10 -10.05 -10.09
CA GLN A 14 -16.12 -8.91 -11.01
C GLN A 14 -17.48 -8.22 -10.93
N HIS A 15 -17.48 -7.01 -10.34
CA HIS A 15 -18.65 -6.16 -10.29
C HIS A 15 -18.98 -5.57 -11.67
N LYS A 16 -19.64 -6.35 -12.54
CA LYS A 16 -20.23 -5.90 -13.81
C LYS A 16 -21.50 -5.06 -13.59
N LYS A 17 -21.49 -4.05 -12.70
CA LYS A 17 -22.72 -3.27 -12.39
C LYS A 17 -22.74 -1.85 -12.96
N TRP A 18 -21.62 -1.36 -13.48
CA TRP A 18 -21.51 -0.01 -14.02
C TRP A 18 -22.41 0.34 -15.22
N PRO A 19 -22.66 -0.54 -16.22
CA PRO A 19 -23.58 -0.20 -17.31
C PRO A 19 -25.04 0.04 -16.86
N TRP A 20 -25.44 -0.52 -15.73
CA TRP A 20 -26.79 -0.33 -15.18
C TRP A 20 -27.02 1.04 -14.54
N VAL A 21 -25.96 1.65 -14.02
CA VAL A 21 -25.96 3.01 -13.45
C VAL A 21 -26.31 4.03 -14.53
N LEU A 22 -25.74 3.86 -15.69
CA LEU A 22 -25.91 4.75 -16.81
C LEU A 22 -27.25 4.52 -17.55
N LEU A 23 -27.73 3.27 -17.57
CA LEU A 23 -29.08 2.96 -18.04
C LEU A 23 -30.14 3.67 -17.17
N GLY A 24 -29.83 3.90 -15.93
CA GLY A 24 -30.71 4.54 -14.97
C GLY A 24 -30.89 6.03 -15.18
N ILE A 25 -29.82 6.73 -15.48
CA ILE A 25 -29.90 8.14 -15.91
C ILE A 25 -30.75 8.26 -17.17
N PHE A 26 -30.64 7.29 -18.08
CA PHE A 26 -31.41 7.23 -19.33
C PHE A 26 -32.93 7.15 -19.14
N VAL A 27 -33.43 6.25 -18.30
CA VAL A 27 -34.89 6.05 -18.13
C VAL A 27 -35.56 7.22 -17.45
N LEU A 28 -34.89 7.87 -16.50
CA LEU A 28 -35.35 9.11 -15.87
C LEU A 28 -35.66 10.20 -16.91
N LEU A 29 -34.78 10.32 -17.87
CA LEU A 29 -34.83 11.37 -18.85
C LEU A 29 -35.88 11.06 -19.95
N VAL A 30 -36.18 9.79 -20.17
CA VAL A 30 -37.32 9.38 -20.99
C VAL A 30 -38.64 9.75 -20.34
N ALA A 31 -38.82 9.55 -19.05
CA ALA A 31 -40.05 9.85 -18.33
C ALA A 31 -40.33 11.37 -18.23
N LEU A 32 -39.30 12.19 -18.02
CA LEU A 32 -39.40 13.67 -18.06
C LEU A 32 -39.60 14.20 -19.47
N GLY A 33 -38.98 13.60 -20.48
CA GLY A 33 -39.10 14.00 -21.88
C GLY A 33 -40.49 13.80 -22.48
N ALA A 34 -41.19 12.75 -22.08
CA ALA A 34 -42.55 12.47 -22.53
C ALA A 34 -43.60 13.48 -22.07
N ALA A 35 -43.34 14.17 -20.94
CA ALA A 35 -44.26 15.13 -20.34
C ALA A 35 -44.15 16.55 -20.86
N LEU A 36 -43.05 16.93 -21.56
CA LEU A 36 -42.71 18.36 -21.86
C LEU A 36 -42.56 18.68 -23.37
N GLY A 37 -42.94 17.82 -24.28
CA GLY A 37 -42.89 18.10 -25.73
C GLY A 37 -41.45 18.37 -26.26
N VAL A 38 -41.29 19.37 -27.13
CA VAL A 38 -40.00 19.69 -27.79
C VAL A 38 -38.87 20.00 -26.79
N THR A 39 -39.20 20.64 -25.68
CA THR A 39 -38.23 21.01 -24.61
C THR A 39 -37.76 19.78 -23.85
N GLY A 40 -38.69 18.84 -23.57
CA GLY A 40 -38.39 17.58 -22.94
C GLY A 40 -37.55 16.67 -23.85
N TYR A 41 -37.79 16.68 -25.15
CA TYR A 41 -36.94 15.93 -26.10
C TYR A 41 -35.52 16.47 -26.20
N LYS A 42 -35.34 17.81 -26.15
CA LYS A 42 -33.99 18.40 -26.11
C LYS A 42 -33.27 18.05 -24.80
N PHE A 43 -33.96 18.15 -23.68
CA PHE A 43 -33.40 17.74 -22.38
C PHE A 43 -32.99 16.26 -22.37
N TYR A 44 -33.83 15.38 -22.86
CA TYR A 44 -33.54 13.96 -23.02
C TYR A 44 -32.27 13.71 -23.85
N LYS A 45 -32.14 14.39 -25.03
CA LYS A 45 -30.91 14.27 -25.84
C LYS A 45 -29.66 14.73 -25.10
N GLN A 46 -29.74 15.85 -24.39
CA GLN A 46 -28.60 16.35 -23.59
C GLN A 46 -28.20 15.39 -22.49
N ALA A 47 -29.14 14.74 -21.91
CA ALA A 47 -28.87 13.81 -20.85
C ALA A 47 -28.30 12.48 -21.35
N LEU A 48 -28.69 12.03 -22.54
CA LEU A 48 -27.98 10.96 -23.25
C LEU A 48 -26.51 11.37 -23.49
N GLN A 49 -26.28 12.61 -23.94
CA GLN A 49 -24.92 13.10 -24.16
C GLN A 49 -24.11 13.13 -22.86
N VAL A 50 -24.68 13.61 -21.74
CA VAL A 50 -24.00 13.56 -20.43
C VAL A 50 -23.64 12.13 -20.09
N LYS A 51 -24.59 11.20 -20.22
CA LYS A 51 -24.34 9.77 -19.99
C LYS A 51 -23.21 9.23 -20.86
N ASP A 52 -23.25 9.49 -22.17
CA ASP A 52 -22.27 8.95 -23.12
C ASP A 52 -20.87 9.51 -22.85
N HIS A 53 -20.76 10.78 -22.46
CA HIS A 53 -19.51 11.41 -22.04
C HIS A 53 -18.97 10.80 -20.73
N GLU A 54 -19.82 10.66 -19.72
CA GLU A 54 -19.41 10.03 -18.45
C GLU A 54 -19.00 8.58 -18.66
N MET A 55 -19.71 7.82 -19.53
CA MET A 55 -19.29 6.45 -19.86
C MET A 55 -17.94 6.40 -20.55
N ALA A 56 -17.68 7.31 -21.50
CA ALA A 56 -16.40 7.38 -22.17
C ALA A 56 -15.27 7.76 -21.21
N ALA A 57 -15.53 8.68 -20.26
CA ALA A 57 -14.57 9.00 -19.19
C ALA A 57 -14.24 7.78 -18.33
N VAL A 58 -15.26 7.02 -17.92
CA VAL A 58 -15.10 5.79 -17.13
C VAL A 58 -14.33 4.71 -17.88
N GLU A 59 -14.62 4.51 -19.18
CA GLU A 59 -13.87 3.55 -19.98
C GLU A 59 -12.38 3.92 -20.06
N THR A 60 -12.10 5.23 -20.10
CA THR A 60 -10.73 5.74 -20.03
C THR A 60 -10.06 5.41 -18.69
N VAL A 61 -10.81 5.51 -17.57
CA VAL A 61 -10.31 5.13 -16.22
C VAL A 61 -10.01 3.63 -16.12
N LYS A 62 -10.81 2.76 -16.73
CA LYS A 62 -10.53 1.31 -16.73
C LYS A 62 -9.22 0.99 -17.42
N GLN A 63 -8.88 1.71 -18.48
CA GLN A 63 -7.58 1.58 -19.13
C GLN A 63 -6.44 1.98 -18.18
N VAL A 64 -6.67 2.91 -17.23
CA VAL A 64 -5.70 3.28 -16.18
C VAL A 64 -5.55 2.15 -15.15
N GLN A 65 -6.64 1.50 -14.75
CA GLN A 65 -6.56 0.40 -13.77
C GLN A 65 -5.70 -0.78 -14.25
N ASP A 66 -5.74 -1.07 -15.54
CA ASP A 66 -4.86 -2.08 -16.14
C ASP A 66 -3.39 -1.61 -16.16
N LEU A 67 -3.15 -0.30 -16.15
CA LEU A 67 -1.81 0.33 -16.19
C LEU A 67 -1.20 0.59 -14.80
N THR A 68 -1.98 0.53 -13.72
CA THR A 68 -1.44 0.69 -12.34
C THR A 68 -0.41 -0.39 -11.99
N ASN A 69 -0.35 -1.47 -12.76
CA ASN A 69 0.70 -2.47 -12.64
C ASN A 69 2.08 -2.01 -13.17
N THR A 70 2.12 -1.01 -14.05
CA THR A 70 3.35 -0.54 -14.71
C THR A 70 3.72 0.92 -14.48
N MET A 71 2.83 1.73 -13.85
CA MET A 71 3.01 3.18 -13.58
C MET A 71 3.75 3.93 -14.70
N ASP A 72 3.29 3.79 -15.96
CA ASP A 72 3.90 4.49 -17.08
C ASP A 72 3.30 5.92 -17.23
N PRO A 73 4.06 6.99 -16.92
CA PRO A 73 3.57 8.37 -17.01
C PRO A 73 3.15 8.78 -18.41
N ALA A 74 3.82 8.25 -19.44
CA ALA A 74 3.48 8.56 -20.84
C ALA A 74 2.10 8.03 -21.21
N THR A 75 1.71 6.92 -20.64
CA THR A 75 0.38 6.34 -20.82
C THR A 75 -0.67 7.12 -20.01
N LEU A 76 -0.35 7.55 -18.77
CA LEU A 76 -1.23 8.44 -18.01
C LEU A 76 -1.55 9.72 -18.77
N GLN A 77 -0.55 10.40 -19.34
CA GLN A 77 -0.77 11.62 -20.14
C GLN A 77 -1.67 11.41 -21.37
N LYS A 78 -1.58 10.26 -22.03
CA LYS A 78 -2.46 9.92 -23.16
C LYS A 78 -3.92 9.75 -22.76
N ILE A 79 -4.18 9.35 -21.53
CA ILE A 79 -5.51 9.09 -20.99
C ILE A 79 -6.16 10.34 -20.41
N ILE A 80 -5.38 11.22 -19.77
CA ILE A 80 -5.87 12.42 -19.10
C ILE A 80 -6.60 13.35 -20.10
N LYS A 81 -6.02 13.60 -21.26
CA LYS A 81 -6.60 14.55 -22.22
C LYS A 81 -7.97 14.11 -22.78
N PRO A 82 -8.19 12.87 -23.25
CA PRO A 82 -9.51 12.37 -23.60
C PRO A 82 -10.49 12.41 -22.42
N MET A 83 -10.06 12.02 -21.22
CA MET A 83 -10.89 12.07 -20.02
C MET A 83 -11.38 13.48 -19.73
N GLN A 84 -10.49 14.48 -19.73
CA GLN A 84 -10.84 15.90 -19.55
C GLN A 84 -11.85 16.38 -20.58
N GLN A 85 -11.70 15.99 -21.84
CA GLN A 85 -12.64 16.37 -22.90
C GLN A 85 -14.05 15.83 -22.63
N HIS A 86 -14.14 14.61 -22.18
CA HIS A 86 -15.43 13.99 -21.87
C HIS A 86 -16.05 14.56 -20.59
N THR A 87 -15.31 14.68 -19.50
CA THR A 87 -15.83 15.19 -18.22
C THR A 87 -16.25 16.65 -18.34
N SER A 88 -15.46 17.48 -19.03
CA SER A 88 -15.76 18.90 -19.26
C SER A 88 -16.98 19.08 -20.18
N ALA A 89 -17.15 18.21 -21.19
CA ALA A 89 -18.34 18.22 -22.03
C ALA A 89 -19.59 17.82 -21.22
N ALA A 90 -19.52 16.76 -20.42
CA ALA A 90 -20.61 16.32 -19.52
C ALA A 90 -21.01 17.45 -18.57
N ARG A 91 -20.05 18.06 -17.89
CA ARG A 91 -20.25 19.19 -16.98
C ARG A 91 -20.90 20.39 -17.70
N THR A 92 -20.40 20.76 -18.87
CA THR A 92 -20.93 21.88 -19.65
C THR A 92 -22.40 21.68 -20.02
N ILE A 93 -22.75 20.47 -20.46
CA ILE A 93 -24.12 20.11 -20.80
C ILE A 93 -25.01 20.10 -19.56
N ALA A 94 -24.59 19.42 -18.49
CA ALA A 94 -25.34 19.31 -17.22
C ALA A 94 -25.56 20.64 -16.52
N HIS A 95 -24.74 21.64 -16.76
CA HIS A 95 -24.90 22.99 -16.23
C HIS A 95 -25.52 24.01 -17.23
N GLY A 96 -26.02 23.52 -18.38
CA GLY A 96 -26.70 24.31 -19.38
C GLY A 96 -28.05 24.85 -18.91
N GLY A 97 -28.62 25.77 -19.68
CA GLY A 97 -29.88 26.47 -19.32
C GLY A 97 -31.08 25.54 -19.07
N LEU A 98 -31.23 24.45 -19.86
CA LEU A 98 -32.29 23.46 -19.68
C LEU A 98 -32.15 22.71 -18.35
N TRP A 99 -30.94 22.35 -17.97
CA TRP A 99 -30.65 21.68 -16.71
C TRP A 99 -30.89 22.59 -15.52
N LYS A 100 -30.56 23.88 -15.61
CA LYS A 100 -30.87 24.89 -14.58
C LYS A 100 -32.37 25.01 -14.36
N LEU A 101 -33.16 25.01 -15.43
CA LEU A 101 -34.62 24.98 -15.33
C LEU A 101 -35.15 23.70 -14.72
N ALA A 102 -34.64 22.54 -15.14
CA ALA A 102 -35.02 21.24 -14.58
C ALA A 102 -34.69 21.13 -13.08
N ALA A 103 -33.58 21.72 -12.63
CA ALA A 103 -33.18 21.72 -11.22
C ALA A 103 -34.14 22.53 -10.31
N MET A 104 -35.04 23.36 -10.88
CA MET A 104 -36.06 24.10 -10.13
C MET A 104 -37.37 23.30 -9.92
N VAL A 105 -37.51 22.15 -10.54
CA VAL A 105 -38.70 21.31 -10.40
C VAL A 105 -38.78 20.74 -8.97
N PRO A 106 -39.89 20.96 -8.24
CA PRO A 106 -40.01 20.41 -6.87
C PRO A 106 -39.81 18.89 -6.85
N VAL A 107 -39.12 18.39 -5.83
CA VAL A 107 -38.73 16.99 -5.61
C VAL A 107 -37.68 16.48 -6.61
N TYR A 108 -37.96 16.51 -7.91
CA TYR A 108 -37.06 15.98 -8.95
C TYR A 108 -35.86 16.89 -9.26
N GLY A 109 -35.89 18.13 -8.80
CA GLY A 109 -34.73 19.04 -8.92
C GLY A 109 -33.52 18.56 -8.12
N ASP A 110 -33.72 17.77 -7.06
CA ASP A 110 -32.64 17.15 -6.30
C ASP A 110 -31.85 16.14 -7.15
N ASP A 111 -32.54 15.34 -7.95
CA ASP A 111 -31.92 14.41 -8.88
C ASP A 111 -31.05 15.13 -9.90
N ILE A 112 -31.53 16.26 -10.44
CA ILE A 112 -30.79 17.08 -11.39
C ILE A 112 -29.55 17.69 -10.72
N ARG A 113 -29.71 18.25 -9.50
CA ARG A 113 -28.58 18.82 -8.75
C ARG A 113 -27.54 17.77 -8.35
N ALA A 114 -27.99 16.55 -8.03
CA ALA A 114 -27.07 15.45 -7.78
C ALA A 114 -26.25 15.11 -9.02
N VAL A 115 -26.87 14.99 -10.20
CA VAL A 115 -26.14 14.73 -11.46
C VAL A 115 -25.17 15.88 -11.77
N GLN A 116 -25.60 17.15 -11.62
CA GLN A 116 -24.74 18.30 -11.80
C GLN A 116 -23.51 18.26 -10.88
N GLY A 117 -23.72 17.97 -9.61
CA GLY A 117 -22.64 17.86 -8.64
C GLY A 117 -21.70 16.67 -8.91
N MET A 118 -22.24 15.55 -9.36
CA MET A 118 -21.44 14.39 -9.76
C MET A 118 -20.53 14.71 -10.95
N THR A 119 -21.08 15.32 -12.02
CA THR A 119 -20.27 15.74 -13.19
C THR A 119 -19.22 16.78 -12.82
N GLU A 120 -19.52 17.69 -11.88
CA GLU A 120 -18.57 18.67 -11.39
C GLU A 120 -17.41 18.04 -10.60
N VAL A 121 -17.70 17.08 -9.72
CA VAL A 121 -16.68 16.35 -8.96
C VAL A 121 -15.75 15.56 -9.88
N VAL A 122 -16.31 14.85 -10.87
CA VAL A 122 -15.51 14.07 -11.82
C VAL A 122 -14.66 14.97 -12.71
N ASP A 123 -15.20 16.08 -13.19
CA ASP A 123 -14.46 17.04 -14.01
C ASP A 123 -13.35 17.75 -13.21
N ASP A 124 -13.60 18.11 -11.95
CA ASP A 124 -12.58 18.70 -11.07
C ASP A 124 -11.40 17.74 -10.84
N LEU A 125 -11.67 16.44 -10.65
CA LEU A 125 -10.62 15.41 -10.52
C LEU A 125 -9.84 15.24 -11.84
N ALA A 126 -10.54 15.14 -12.96
CA ALA A 126 -9.92 14.96 -14.28
C ALA A 126 -9.09 16.17 -14.72
N SER A 127 -9.56 17.39 -14.40
CA SER A 127 -8.97 18.64 -14.90
C SER A 127 -7.91 19.25 -13.98
N LYS A 128 -7.91 18.90 -12.69
CA LYS A 128 -7.00 19.47 -11.69
C LYS A 128 -6.09 18.39 -11.07
N THR A 129 -6.70 17.39 -10.41
CA THR A 129 -5.94 16.41 -9.63
C THR A 129 -5.09 15.49 -10.50
N LEU A 130 -5.67 14.88 -11.54
CA LEU A 130 -4.94 13.94 -12.39
C LEU A 130 -3.76 14.56 -13.16
N PRO A 131 -3.84 15.78 -13.75
CA PRO A 131 -2.69 16.42 -14.37
C PRO A 131 -1.55 16.66 -13.38
N GLU A 132 -1.85 17.22 -12.20
CA GLU A 132 -0.85 17.53 -11.18
C GLU A 132 -0.12 16.26 -10.70
N VAL A 133 -0.88 15.18 -10.46
CA VAL A 133 -0.32 13.87 -10.12
C VAL A 133 0.55 13.31 -11.25
N SER A 134 0.06 13.38 -12.50
CA SER A 134 0.80 12.87 -13.66
C SER A 134 2.09 13.62 -13.91
N ASP A 135 2.10 14.95 -13.79
CA ASP A 135 3.28 15.78 -14.00
C ASP A 135 4.33 15.51 -12.92
N THR A 136 3.91 15.41 -11.65
CA THR A 136 4.82 15.08 -10.55
C THR A 136 5.35 13.66 -10.69
N LEU A 137 4.49 12.69 -10.99
CA LEU A 137 4.91 11.30 -11.20
C LEU A 137 5.92 11.21 -12.35
N THR A 138 5.70 11.94 -13.45
CA THR A 138 6.65 12.02 -14.56
C THR A 138 8.00 12.57 -14.10
N THR A 139 8.01 13.64 -13.30
CA THR A 139 9.22 14.24 -12.76
C THR A 139 9.97 13.26 -11.85
N VAL A 140 9.25 12.65 -10.92
CA VAL A 140 9.82 11.70 -9.94
C VAL A 140 10.35 10.44 -10.63
N MET A 141 9.64 9.90 -11.63
CA MET A 141 10.09 8.71 -12.37
C MET A 141 11.32 8.95 -13.24
N ASN A 142 11.51 10.18 -13.70
CA ASN A 142 12.70 10.59 -14.44
C ASN A 142 13.86 11.05 -13.54
N SER A 143 13.65 11.10 -12.22
CA SER A 143 14.68 11.46 -11.25
C SER A 143 15.52 10.24 -10.89
N ASP A 144 16.80 10.46 -10.68
CA ASP A 144 17.68 9.43 -10.13
C ASP A 144 17.45 9.32 -8.62
N LEU A 145 16.95 8.15 -8.19
CA LEU A 145 16.79 7.83 -6.77
C LEU A 145 18.11 7.40 -6.11
N SER A 146 19.13 7.08 -6.88
CA SER A 146 20.45 6.78 -6.35
C SER A 146 21.27 8.06 -6.25
N ALA A 147 21.71 8.41 -5.05
CA ALA A 147 22.69 9.47 -4.84
C ALA A 147 24.13 8.96 -4.95
N GLY A 148 24.31 7.68 -5.31
CA GLY A 148 25.59 6.97 -5.30
C GLY A 148 25.94 6.40 -3.92
N ASN A 149 26.91 5.50 -3.87
CA ASN A 149 27.40 4.86 -2.64
C ASN A 149 26.34 4.18 -1.76
N GLY A 150 25.27 3.65 -2.37
CA GLY A 150 24.16 3.03 -1.63
C GLY A 150 23.23 4.02 -0.92
N GLN A 151 23.34 5.31 -1.21
CA GLN A 151 22.48 6.34 -0.65
C GLN A 151 21.29 6.64 -1.56
N ILE A 152 20.12 6.81 -0.96
CA ILE A 152 18.91 7.26 -1.65
C ILE A 152 18.88 8.78 -1.76
N ASN A 153 18.60 9.29 -2.96
CA ASN A 153 18.29 10.70 -3.14
C ASN A 153 16.93 11.02 -2.51
N MET A 154 16.94 11.77 -1.44
CA MET A 154 15.72 12.08 -0.67
C MET A 154 14.76 13.03 -1.40
N GLN A 155 15.26 13.88 -2.34
CA GLN A 155 14.41 14.88 -2.98
C GLN A 155 13.24 14.25 -3.77
N PRO A 156 13.44 13.26 -4.66
CA PRO A 156 12.34 12.59 -5.35
C PRO A 156 11.34 11.90 -4.39
N VAL A 157 11.81 11.37 -3.25
CA VAL A 157 10.95 10.75 -2.23
C VAL A 157 10.04 11.81 -1.59
N LEU A 158 10.59 12.98 -1.28
CA LEU A 158 9.84 14.11 -0.72
C LEU A 158 8.84 14.69 -1.73
N ASP A 159 9.24 14.80 -3.01
CA ASP A 159 8.38 15.26 -4.07
C ASP A 159 7.19 14.32 -4.27
N LEU A 160 7.42 13.01 -4.26
CA LEU A 160 6.37 11.99 -4.33
C LEU A 160 5.41 12.09 -3.13
N LYS A 161 5.96 12.18 -1.90
CA LYS A 161 5.16 12.38 -0.69
C LYS A 161 4.26 13.61 -0.80
N ASN A 162 4.82 14.75 -1.23
CA ASN A 162 4.08 16.00 -1.35
C ASN A 162 2.98 15.91 -2.41
N ALA A 163 3.25 15.27 -3.54
CA ALA A 163 2.27 15.07 -4.61
C ALA A 163 1.10 14.19 -4.15
N VAL A 164 1.41 13.06 -3.50
CA VAL A 164 0.36 12.16 -3.00
C VAL A 164 -0.45 12.83 -1.90
N ASN A 165 0.17 13.61 -1.00
CA ASN A 165 -0.54 14.39 0.00
C ASN A 165 -1.48 15.43 -0.62
N THR A 166 -1.04 16.13 -1.65
CA THR A 166 -1.88 17.10 -2.41
C THR A 166 -3.04 16.37 -3.08
N ALA A 167 -2.77 15.26 -3.78
CA ALA A 167 -3.78 14.45 -4.42
C ALA A 167 -4.81 13.91 -3.39
N ASN A 168 -4.35 13.39 -2.26
CA ASN A 168 -5.22 12.93 -1.18
C ASN A 168 -6.12 14.05 -0.67
N THR A 169 -5.55 15.22 -0.40
CA THR A 169 -6.31 16.40 0.05
C THR A 169 -7.41 16.76 -0.95
N GLN A 170 -7.09 16.81 -2.25
CA GLN A 170 -8.04 17.14 -3.31
C GLN A 170 -9.14 16.07 -3.44
N VAL A 171 -8.77 14.79 -3.41
CA VAL A 171 -9.72 13.68 -3.50
C VAL A 171 -10.65 13.67 -2.28
N GLN A 172 -10.14 13.86 -1.06
CA GLN A 172 -10.97 13.94 0.15
C GLN A 172 -11.96 15.13 0.11
N GLN A 173 -11.52 16.28 -0.44
CA GLN A 173 -12.42 17.43 -0.65
C GLN A 173 -13.54 17.11 -1.63
N GLN A 174 -13.22 16.48 -2.76
CA GLN A 174 -14.21 16.08 -3.76
C GLN A 174 -15.15 14.96 -3.22
N TYR A 175 -14.62 14.03 -2.46
CA TYR A 175 -15.43 13.00 -1.78
C TYR A 175 -16.43 13.64 -0.79
N LYS A 176 -15.97 14.59 0.03
CA LYS A 176 -16.83 15.35 0.93
C LYS A 176 -17.91 16.14 0.16
N LYS A 177 -17.53 16.75 -0.98
CA LYS A 177 -18.49 17.44 -1.86
C LYS A 177 -19.55 16.46 -2.39
N MET A 178 -19.13 15.27 -2.85
CA MET A 178 -20.01 14.22 -3.33
C MET A 178 -21.02 13.78 -2.26
N LYS A 179 -20.55 13.52 -1.04
CA LYS A 179 -21.42 13.13 0.11
C LYS A 179 -22.46 14.18 0.47
N ASN A 180 -22.18 15.44 0.20
CA ASN A 180 -23.07 16.56 0.52
C ASN A 180 -24.04 16.91 -0.61
N LEU A 181 -24.05 16.17 -1.71
CA LEU A 181 -25.02 16.36 -2.78
C LEU A 181 -26.42 15.99 -2.31
N PRO A 182 -27.47 16.63 -2.86
CA PRO A 182 -28.86 16.26 -2.55
C PRO A 182 -29.11 14.78 -2.83
N THR A 183 -29.82 14.11 -1.94
CA THR A 183 -30.19 12.70 -2.12
C THR A 183 -31.18 12.56 -3.29
N PRO A 184 -30.86 11.80 -4.35
CA PRO A 184 -31.79 11.59 -5.45
C PRO A 184 -33.04 10.79 -5.01
N HIS A 185 -34.19 11.12 -5.58
CA HIS A 185 -35.47 10.47 -5.31
C HIS A 185 -35.80 9.38 -6.34
N ILE A 186 -35.28 9.52 -7.55
CA ILE A 186 -35.52 8.56 -8.64
C ILE A 186 -34.56 7.37 -8.48
N GLY A 187 -35.11 6.18 -8.31
CA GLY A 187 -34.35 4.99 -7.97
C GLY A 187 -33.11 4.72 -8.85
N LEU A 188 -33.17 5.10 -10.11
CA LEU A 188 -32.06 4.94 -11.04
C LEU A 188 -30.95 5.97 -10.83
N VAL A 189 -31.28 7.24 -10.54
CA VAL A 189 -30.29 8.27 -10.20
C VAL A 189 -29.70 7.97 -8.83
N LYS A 190 -30.54 7.54 -7.90
CA LYS A 190 -30.11 7.14 -6.56
C LYS A 190 -29.11 5.97 -6.61
N ASN A 191 -29.42 4.92 -7.37
CA ASN A 191 -28.49 3.79 -7.51
C ASN A 191 -27.16 4.21 -8.17
N ALA A 192 -27.22 5.12 -9.14
CA ALA A 192 -26.02 5.69 -9.76
C ALA A 192 -25.17 6.48 -8.76
N TYR A 193 -25.82 7.33 -7.99
CA TYR A 193 -25.20 8.12 -6.93
C TYR A 193 -24.55 7.23 -5.86
N ASP A 194 -25.32 6.26 -5.32
CA ASP A 194 -24.84 5.38 -4.28
C ASP A 194 -23.60 4.58 -4.75
N GLN A 195 -23.65 4.02 -5.96
CA GLN A 195 -22.50 3.29 -6.51
C GLN A 195 -21.29 4.19 -6.78
N ALA A 196 -21.49 5.40 -7.27
CA ALA A 196 -20.40 6.36 -7.46
C ALA A 196 -19.80 6.76 -6.11
N LEU A 197 -20.63 6.96 -5.10
CA LEU A 197 -20.19 7.30 -3.74
C LEU A 197 -19.35 6.18 -3.12
N ASP A 198 -19.80 4.91 -3.25
CA ASP A 198 -19.09 3.74 -2.72
C ASP A 198 -17.72 3.57 -3.40
N GLN A 199 -17.67 3.72 -4.72
CA GLN A 199 -16.39 3.63 -5.46
C GLN A 199 -15.45 4.78 -5.11
N PHE A 200 -16.01 5.98 -4.93
CA PHE A 200 -15.21 7.13 -4.57
C PHE A 200 -14.67 7.00 -3.13
N ALA A 201 -15.46 6.43 -2.23
CA ALA A 201 -15.01 6.09 -0.88
C ALA A 201 -13.78 5.15 -0.93
N ASP A 202 -13.88 4.05 -1.69
CA ASP A 202 -12.78 3.09 -1.84
C ASP A 202 -11.50 3.73 -2.40
N ILE A 203 -11.63 4.62 -3.40
CA ILE A 203 -10.49 5.37 -3.95
C ILE A 203 -9.90 6.32 -2.90
N ALA A 204 -10.76 7.06 -2.19
CA ALA A 204 -10.34 8.02 -1.18
C ALA A 204 -9.63 7.33 0.00
N ASP A 205 -10.12 6.17 0.43
CA ASP A 205 -9.53 5.39 1.50
C ASP A 205 -8.17 4.80 1.08
N LYS A 206 -8.06 4.22 -0.11
CA LYS A 206 -6.78 3.69 -0.63
C LYS A 206 -5.73 4.79 -0.81
N LEU A 207 -6.15 5.96 -1.31
CA LEU A 207 -5.24 7.09 -1.46
C LEU A 207 -4.79 7.65 -0.10
N ASN A 208 -5.68 7.65 0.88
CA ASN A 208 -5.34 8.03 2.26
C ASN A 208 -4.32 7.07 2.87
N GLN A 209 -4.52 5.75 2.74
CA GLN A 209 -3.56 4.74 3.19
C GLN A 209 -2.19 4.92 2.51
N GLY A 210 -2.18 5.13 1.19
CA GLY A 210 -0.95 5.42 0.45
C GLY A 210 -0.26 6.71 0.91
N ASN A 211 -1.03 7.74 1.24
CA ASN A 211 -0.51 9.01 1.78
C ASN A 211 0.09 8.83 3.19
N GLU A 212 -0.57 8.07 4.06
CA GLU A 212 -0.07 7.75 5.39
C GLU A 212 1.27 6.98 5.28
N MET A 213 1.31 5.92 4.46
CA MET A 213 2.54 5.18 4.19
C MET A 213 3.68 6.08 3.68
N LEU A 214 3.42 6.91 2.66
CA LEU A 214 4.44 7.81 2.12
C LEU A 214 4.85 8.92 3.09
N SER A 215 4.03 9.24 4.09
CA SER A 215 4.36 10.24 5.11
C SER A 215 5.46 9.77 6.05
N ILE A 216 5.56 8.46 6.29
CA ILE A 216 6.56 7.87 7.21
C ILE A 216 7.86 7.48 6.50
N VAL A 217 7.82 7.19 5.19
CA VAL A 217 9.00 6.74 4.44
C VAL A 217 10.20 7.69 4.61
N PRO A 218 10.09 9.02 4.47
CA PRO A 218 11.23 9.91 4.69
C PRO A 218 11.79 9.86 6.12
N LYS A 219 10.93 9.71 7.13
CA LYS A 219 11.34 9.60 8.54
C LYS A 219 12.09 8.29 8.77
N PHE A 220 11.54 7.17 8.26
CA PHE A 220 12.21 5.86 8.27
C PHE A 220 13.59 5.93 7.60
N LEU A 221 13.73 6.70 6.52
CA LEU A 221 14.99 6.93 5.83
C LEU A 221 15.93 7.92 6.54
N GLY A 222 15.57 8.40 7.73
CA GLY A 222 16.41 9.28 8.53
C GLY A 222 16.44 10.73 8.06
N GLN A 223 15.34 11.24 7.45
CA GLN A 223 15.24 12.66 7.05
C GLN A 223 15.42 13.62 8.22
N ASP A 224 14.84 13.28 9.37
CA ASP A 224 14.83 14.13 10.56
C ASP A 224 15.99 13.83 11.53
N GLY A 225 16.94 13.01 11.11
CA GLY A 225 18.10 12.54 11.86
C GLY A 225 18.30 11.03 11.74
N GLN A 226 19.43 10.57 12.28
CA GLN A 226 19.73 9.14 12.25
C GLN A 226 18.67 8.32 12.97
N ARG A 227 18.26 7.22 12.37
CA ARG A 227 17.39 6.18 12.94
C ARG A 227 18.16 4.88 13.10
N THR A 228 17.89 4.16 14.16
CA THR A 228 18.45 2.83 14.39
C THR A 228 17.32 1.85 14.65
N TYR A 229 17.25 0.79 13.84
CA TYR A 229 16.27 -0.26 13.96
C TYR A 229 16.96 -1.58 14.28
N LEU A 230 16.40 -2.36 15.19
CA LEU A 230 16.84 -3.73 15.38
C LEU A 230 16.23 -4.62 14.27
N VAL A 231 16.99 -5.58 13.84
CA VAL A 231 16.57 -6.58 12.86
C VAL A 231 16.68 -7.96 13.52
N LEU A 232 15.53 -8.51 13.88
CA LEU A 232 15.40 -9.88 14.37
C LEU A 232 15.28 -10.81 13.16
N ALA A 233 16.32 -11.55 12.86
CA ALA A 233 16.29 -12.58 11.85
C ALA A 233 15.66 -13.85 12.44
N THR A 234 14.50 -14.25 11.91
CA THR A 234 13.72 -15.37 12.44
C THR A 234 13.78 -16.57 11.51
N THR A 235 13.58 -17.77 12.08
CA THR A 235 13.45 -19.00 11.28
C THR A 235 12.07 -19.61 11.45
N THR A 236 11.31 -19.65 10.37
CA THR A 236 9.99 -20.28 10.33
C THR A 236 10.04 -21.81 10.25
N SER A 237 11.25 -22.41 10.16
CA SER A 237 11.43 -23.86 10.42
C SER A 237 11.02 -24.23 11.84
N GLU A 238 11.11 -23.28 12.77
CA GLU A 238 10.63 -23.37 14.14
C GLU A 238 9.58 -22.28 14.38
N SER A 239 8.36 -22.55 13.93
CA SER A 239 7.26 -21.57 13.98
C SER A 239 6.93 -21.09 15.40
N ARG A 240 6.63 -19.82 15.54
CA ARG A 240 6.09 -19.14 16.73
C ARG A 240 4.80 -18.40 16.37
N SER A 241 4.11 -17.83 17.35
CA SER A 241 2.82 -17.17 17.14
C SER A 241 2.89 -15.94 16.24
N SER A 242 3.92 -15.10 16.32
CA SER A 242 4.11 -13.93 15.49
C SER A 242 5.10 -14.12 14.33
N GLY A 243 5.71 -15.32 14.19
CA GLY A 243 6.65 -15.61 13.11
C GLY A 243 7.41 -16.91 13.32
N GLY A 244 8.67 -16.83 13.72
CA GLY A 244 9.55 -17.95 13.93
C GLY A 244 10.49 -17.78 15.13
N LEU A 245 11.34 -18.76 15.37
CA LEU A 245 12.39 -18.64 16.39
C LEU A 245 13.37 -17.53 16.04
N GLY A 246 13.65 -16.62 16.98
CA GLY A 246 14.70 -15.61 16.85
C GLY A 246 16.09 -16.25 16.75
N GLY A 247 16.68 -16.23 15.55
CA GLY A 247 17.97 -16.86 15.26
C GLY A 247 19.15 -15.93 15.55
N SER A 248 19.04 -14.67 15.13
CA SER A 248 20.04 -13.65 15.37
C SER A 248 19.42 -12.26 15.46
N LEU A 249 20.11 -11.35 16.11
CA LEU A 249 19.70 -9.95 16.30
C LEU A 249 20.82 -9.04 15.86
N GLY A 250 20.50 -8.11 14.98
CA GLY A 250 21.42 -7.09 14.49
C GLY A 250 20.79 -5.71 14.49
N SER A 251 21.51 -4.73 13.95
CA SER A 251 21.00 -3.38 13.80
C SER A 251 21.09 -2.90 12.34
N MET A 252 20.22 -1.98 11.99
CA MET A 252 20.25 -1.24 10.74
C MET A 252 20.12 0.24 11.08
N THR A 253 21.00 1.06 10.53
CA THR A 253 20.88 2.52 10.66
C THR A 253 20.50 3.16 9.35
N THR A 254 19.68 4.21 9.44
CA THR A 254 19.36 5.08 8.31
C THR A 254 19.69 6.53 8.68
N ASN A 255 20.19 7.30 7.72
CA ASN A 255 20.49 8.71 7.92
C ASN A 255 20.43 9.43 6.57
N ASN A 256 19.40 10.26 6.38
CA ASN A 256 19.18 11.04 5.17
C ASN A 256 19.34 10.21 3.88
N GLY A 257 18.68 9.04 3.85
CA GLY A 257 18.70 8.11 2.71
C GLY A 257 19.91 7.17 2.65
N SER A 258 20.84 7.26 3.56
CA SER A 258 21.95 6.30 3.69
C SER A 258 21.49 5.10 4.52
N PHE A 259 21.90 3.90 4.14
CA PHE A 259 21.65 2.66 4.86
C PHE A 259 22.95 2.03 5.28
N GLN A 260 22.99 1.53 6.50
CA GLN A 260 24.12 0.77 7.02
C GLN A 260 23.59 -0.40 7.85
N MET A 261 23.91 -1.61 7.43
CA MET A 261 23.71 -2.81 8.27
C MET A 261 24.84 -2.88 9.29
N GLY A 262 24.48 -3.09 10.56
CA GLY A 262 25.43 -3.41 11.60
C GLY A 262 25.72 -4.92 11.67
N ASP A 263 26.49 -5.31 12.67
CA ASP A 263 26.77 -6.73 12.92
C ASP A 263 25.52 -7.46 13.42
N PHE A 264 25.42 -8.74 13.08
CA PHE A 264 24.41 -9.65 13.59
C PHE A 264 25.06 -10.59 14.62
N TYR A 265 24.39 -10.73 15.74
CA TYR A 265 24.84 -11.55 16.85
C TYR A 265 23.91 -12.77 16.99
N PRO A 266 24.43 -13.97 17.19
CA PRO A 266 23.62 -15.16 17.37
C PRO A 266 22.77 -15.06 18.65
N ASN A 267 21.63 -15.73 18.65
CA ASN A 267 20.71 -15.73 19.79
C ASN A 267 21.38 -16.18 21.11
N THR A 268 22.44 -16.99 21.04
CA THR A 268 23.20 -17.46 22.20
C THR A 268 23.93 -16.34 22.97
N GLU A 269 24.17 -15.18 22.34
CA GLU A 269 24.73 -14.02 23.04
C GLU A 269 23.70 -13.30 23.93
N PHE A 270 22.43 -13.61 23.77
CA PHE A 270 21.32 -13.00 24.52
C PHE A 270 20.67 -13.98 25.51
N GLU A 271 21.31 -15.14 25.78
CA GLU A 271 20.81 -16.11 26.75
C GLU A 271 20.92 -15.56 28.19
N GLY A 272 19.83 -15.71 28.94
CA GLY A 272 19.80 -15.42 30.37
C GLY A 272 19.59 -13.95 30.77
N GLU A 273 19.54 -13.01 29.82
CA GLU A 273 19.38 -11.57 30.10
C GLU A 273 17.89 -11.11 30.20
N ASN A 274 16.95 -12.02 30.42
CA ASN A 274 15.54 -11.79 30.11
C ASN A 274 14.61 -11.72 31.32
N SER A 275 15.13 -11.78 32.54
CA SER A 275 14.29 -11.93 33.74
C SER A 275 13.37 -10.73 34.03
N GLU A 276 13.64 -9.55 33.45
CA GLU A 276 12.84 -8.34 33.66
C GLU A 276 11.75 -8.11 32.58
N VAL A 277 11.82 -8.85 31.49
CA VAL A 277 10.88 -8.72 30.36
C VAL A 277 9.61 -9.56 30.59
N TYR A 278 9.66 -10.49 31.52
CA TYR A 278 8.56 -11.38 31.84
C TYR A 278 7.50 -10.72 32.71
N THR A 279 6.29 -10.62 32.17
CA THR A 279 5.10 -10.38 33.00
C THR A 279 4.67 -11.65 33.72
N ASP A 280 3.89 -11.55 34.80
CA ASP A 280 3.32 -12.70 35.48
C ASP A 280 2.38 -13.51 34.55
N SER A 281 1.79 -12.85 33.55
CA SER A 281 0.99 -13.50 32.49
C SER A 281 1.86 -14.36 31.59
N ASP A 282 3.04 -13.86 31.19
CA ASP A 282 3.96 -14.59 30.34
C ASP A 282 4.49 -15.85 31.06
N LYS A 283 4.83 -15.72 32.36
CA LYS A 283 5.25 -16.86 33.18
C LYS A 283 4.17 -17.94 33.31
N ALA A 284 2.91 -17.54 33.29
CA ALA A 284 1.80 -18.49 33.39
C ALA A 284 1.56 -19.23 32.05
N LEU A 285 1.78 -18.53 30.93
CA LEU A 285 1.58 -19.09 29.58
C LEU A 285 2.82 -19.86 29.09
N PHE A 286 4.01 -19.41 29.46
CA PHE A 286 5.30 -19.94 29.00
C PHE A 286 6.13 -20.38 30.23
N PRO A 287 5.94 -21.62 30.76
CA PRO A 287 6.63 -22.10 31.96
C PRO A 287 8.09 -22.52 31.71
N PHE A 288 8.74 -21.94 30.70
CA PHE A 288 10.15 -22.17 30.36
C PHE A 288 10.91 -20.85 30.29
N SER A 289 12.21 -20.92 30.15
CA SER A 289 13.07 -19.75 30.01
C SER A 289 12.76 -19.01 28.69
N PHE A 290 12.19 -17.83 28.79
CA PHE A 290 11.71 -17.03 27.65
C PHE A 290 12.79 -16.02 27.26
N ASP A 291 13.70 -16.41 26.44
CA ASP A 291 14.77 -15.55 25.94
C ASP A 291 14.48 -15.04 24.52
N ILE A 292 15.47 -14.48 23.85
CA ILE A 292 15.33 -13.92 22.48
C ILE A 292 14.74 -14.92 21.50
N ARG A 293 14.94 -16.23 21.70
CA ARG A 293 14.47 -17.31 20.82
C ARG A 293 12.96 -17.49 20.85
N ASP A 294 12.32 -17.10 21.93
CA ASP A 294 10.90 -17.38 22.18
C ASP A 294 10.04 -16.12 22.23
N GLN A 295 10.62 -14.92 21.98
CA GLN A 295 9.86 -13.65 22.04
C GLN A 295 8.65 -13.67 21.08
N GLU A 296 8.79 -14.25 19.91
CA GLU A 296 7.70 -14.40 18.95
C GLU A 296 6.64 -15.45 19.32
N ALA A 297 6.74 -16.08 20.49
CA ALA A 297 5.63 -16.84 21.07
C ALA A 297 4.45 -15.93 21.47
N ASP A 298 4.70 -14.64 21.79
CA ASP A 298 3.65 -13.64 21.93
C ASP A 298 3.05 -13.34 20.53
N PRO A 299 1.72 -13.43 20.37
CA PRO A 299 1.08 -13.13 19.09
C PRO A 299 1.03 -11.63 18.73
N ASP A 300 1.26 -10.73 19.70
CA ASP A 300 1.31 -9.27 19.50
C ASP A 300 2.76 -8.82 19.31
N PHE A 301 3.12 -8.50 18.07
CA PHE A 301 4.47 -8.07 17.74
C PHE A 301 4.88 -6.75 18.41
N ASN A 302 3.94 -5.90 18.87
CA ASN A 302 4.29 -4.73 19.67
C ASN A 302 4.95 -5.13 21.01
N ASN A 303 4.51 -6.23 21.62
CA ASN A 303 5.12 -6.75 22.85
C ASN A 303 6.47 -7.36 22.52
N VAL A 304 6.55 -8.19 21.47
CA VAL A 304 7.82 -8.76 20.98
C VAL A 304 8.86 -7.69 20.76
N ALA A 305 8.52 -6.61 20.06
CA ALA A 305 9.43 -5.51 19.76
C ALA A 305 9.97 -4.81 21.03
N LYS A 306 9.10 -4.55 22.02
CA LYS A 306 9.50 -3.97 23.30
C LYS A 306 10.47 -4.89 24.05
N ASN A 307 10.16 -6.18 24.08
CA ASN A 307 10.98 -7.18 24.76
C ASN A 307 12.35 -7.30 24.08
N VAL A 308 12.39 -7.43 22.74
CA VAL A 308 13.63 -7.47 21.97
C VAL A 308 14.48 -6.23 22.17
N ALA A 309 13.88 -5.05 22.18
CA ALA A 309 14.61 -3.80 22.47
C ALA A 309 15.16 -3.76 23.90
N THR A 310 14.41 -4.30 24.87
CA THR A 310 14.88 -4.39 26.28
C THR A 310 16.05 -5.35 26.39
N ILE A 311 15.98 -6.53 25.76
CA ILE A 311 17.09 -7.50 25.71
C ILE A 311 18.34 -6.86 25.08
N TRP A 312 18.16 -6.16 23.94
CA TRP A 312 19.27 -5.44 23.31
C TRP A 312 19.90 -4.41 24.25
N GLN A 313 19.09 -3.64 24.97
CA GLN A 313 19.58 -2.63 25.92
C GLN A 313 20.34 -3.19 27.11
N GLN A 314 20.06 -4.42 27.51
CA GLN A 314 20.76 -5.13 28.59
C GLN A 314 22.06 -5.79 28.10
N SER A 315 22.22 -5.97 26.78
CA SER A 315 23.39 -6.62 26.20
C SER A 315 24.62 -5.71 26.13
N SER A 316 25.77 -6.31 25.83
CA SER A 316 27.02 -5.56 25.55
C SER A 316 26.97 -4.73 24.27
N HIS A 317 25.95 -4.93 23.41
CA HIS A 317 25.76 -4.26 22.13
C HIS A 317 24.80 -3.06 22.22
N SER A 318 24.36 -2.71 23.41
CA SER A 318 23.35 -1.69 23.71
C SER A 318 23.55 -0.39 22.96
N THR A 319 22.51 0.02 22.24
CA THR A 319 22.36 1.32 21.57
C THR A 319 20.92 1.80 21.66
N ASN A 320 20.69 3.11 21.49
CA ASN A 320 19.33 3.60 21.35
C ASN A 320 18.72 3.11 20.06
N VAL A 321 17.47 2.65 20.11
CA VAL A 321 16.76 2.11 18.96
C VAL A 321 15.40 2.79 18.76
N ASP A 322 15.03 3.00 17.49
CA ASP A 322 13.80 3.66 17.06
C ASP A 322 12.68 2.68 16.73
N GLY A 323 13.00 1.38 16.65
CA GLY A 323 12.03 0.33 16.37
C GLY A 323 12.68 -1.04 16.19
N VAL A 324 11.84 -2.05 15.94
CA VAL A 324 12.26 -3.44 15.73
C VAL A 324 11.55 -4.00 14.50
N MET A 325 12.31 -4.66 13.65
CA MET A 325 11.84 -5.40 12.48
C MET A 325 12.13 -6.89 12.69
N ALA A 326 11.17 -7.76 12.39
CA ALA A 326 11.41 -9.18 12.22
C ALA A 326 11.31 -9.54 10.75
N ILE A 327 12.24 -10.34 10.27
CA ILE A 327 12.28 -10.83 8.89
C ILE A 327 12.66 -12.31 8.87
N ASP A 328 12.09 -13.04 7.92
CA ASP A 328 12.38 -14.46 7.74
C ASP A 328 12.92 -14.78 6.33
N PRO A 329 13.41 -16.02 6.09
CA PRO A 329 13.92 -16.42 4.78
C PRO A 329 12.92 -16.36 3.63
N VAL A 330 11.60 -16.39 3.89
CA VAL A 330 10.59 -16.27 2.83
C VAL A 330 10.56 -14.84 2.32
N PHE A 331 10.60 -13.85 3.23
CA PHE A 331 10.72 -12.43 2.83
C PHE A 331 12.03 -12.16 2.08
N ILE A 332 13.15 -12.72 2.55
CA ILE A 332 14.45 -12.61 1.86
C ILE A 332 14.36 -13.20 0.45
N GLN A 333 13.69 -14.34 0.26
CA GLN A 333 13.49 -14.93 -1.07
C GLN A 333 12.73 -14.02 -2.02
N GLU A 334 11.69 -13.35 -1.57
CA GLU A 334 10.95 -12.39 -2.40
C GLU A 334 11.81 -11.17 -2.76
N LEU A 335 12.69 -10.72 -1.86
CA LEU A 335 13.68 -9.69 -2.19
C LEU A 335 14.72 -10.18 -3.20
N VAL A 336 15.19 -11.43 -3.10
CA VAL A 336 16.09 -12.04 -4.10
C VAL A 336 15.41 -12.11 -5.47
N LYS A 337 14.14 -12.49 -5.51
CA LYS A 337 13.35 -12.51 -6.75
C LYS A 337 13.24 -11.13 -7.40
N LEU A 338 13.14 -10.08 -6.59
CA LEU A 338 13.06 -8.70 -7.05
C LEU A 338 14.42 -8.14 -7.51
N ASN A 339 15.49 -8.47 -6.77
CA ASN A 339 16.82 -7.84 -6.93
C ASN A 339 17.75 -8.63 -7.84
N GLY A 340 17.46 -9.90 -8.09
CA GLY A 340 18.32 -10.83 -8.80
C GLY A 340 19.03 -11.80 -7.87
N ASN A 341 19.69 -12.79 -8.47
CA ASN A 341 20.29 -13.91 -7.77
C ASN A 341 21.52 -13.50 -6.93
N VAL A 342 21.73 -14.21 -5.82
CA VAL A 342 22.88 -14.01 -4.92
C VAL A 342 23.78 -15.24 -4.98
N GLN A 343 25.04 -15.05 -5.36
CA GLN A 343 26.05 -16.12 -5.36
C GLN A 343 26.68 -16.22 -3.97
N ILE A 344 26.48 -17.33 -3.29
CA ILE A 344 27.19 -17.62 -2.04
C ILE A 344 28.63 -18.03 -2.35
N PRO A 345 29.65 -17.49 -1.68
CA PRO A 345 31.04 -17.93 -1.82
C PRO A 345 31.16 -19.42 -1.51
N ASN A 346 31.70 -20.18 -2.46
CA ASN A 346 31.82 -21.65 -2.36
C ASN A 346 30.51 -22.41 -2.09
N GLY A 347 29.37 -21.78 -2.35
CA GLY A 347 28.04 -22.31 -2.12
C GLY A 347 27.12 -22.21 -3.34
N PRO A 348 25.82 -22.48 -3.18
CA PRO A 348 24.86 -22.44 -4.25
C PRO A 348 24.57 -21.01 -4.74
N LEU A 349 24.04 -20.89 -5.96
CA LEU A 349 23.40 -19.69 -6.44
C LEU A 349 22.00 -19.63 -5.84
N LEU A 350 21.72 -18.62 -5.03
CA LEU A 350 20.40 -18.35 -4.50
C LEU A 350 19.58 -17.56 -5.50
N THR A 351 18.33 -17.98 -5.66
CA THR A 351 17.36 -17.44 -6.62
C THR A 351 16.04 -17.16 -5.91
N GLY A 352 15.10 -16.47 -6.58
CA GLY A 352 13.75 -16.29 -6.08
C GLY A 352 12.95 -17.56 -5.83
N ASP A 353 13.48 -18.75 -6.14
CA ASP A 353 12.78 -20.02 -5.99
C ASP A 353 13.44 -20.97 -4.96
N ASN A 354 14.70 -20.77 -4.57
CA ASN A 354 15.43 -21.67 -3.70
C ASN A 354 16.01 -21.04 -2.43
N THR A 355 15.93 -19.71 -2.27
CA THR A 355 16.56 -19.01 -1.13
C THR A 355 15.96 -19.45 0.20
N ALA A 356 14.63 -19.51 0.31
CA ALA A 356 13.98 -19.94 1.53
C ALA A 356 14.30 -21.42 1.85
N GLN A 357 14.26 -22.29 0.84
CA GLN A 357 14.64 -23.70 1.01
C GLN A 357 16.09 -23.84 1.53
N PHE A 358 17.02 -23.08 0.95
CA PHE A 358 18.41 -23.11 1.40
C PHE A 358 18.54 -22.64 2.86
N LEU A 359 17.99 -21.47 3.20
CA LEU A 359 18.13 -20.87 4.53
C LEU A 359 17.33 -21.59 5.62
N LEU A 360 16.21 -22.26 5.28
CA LEU A 360 15.37 -22.96 6.25
C LEU A 360 15.72 -24.44 6.42
N ASN A 361 16.47 -25.03 5.51
CA ASN A 361 16.70 -26.47 5.51
C ASN A 361 18.12 -26.89 5.09
N ASP A 362 18.58 -26.46 3.90
CA ASP A 362 19.79 -27.02 3.31
C ASP A 362 21.05 -26.57 4.08
N ILE A 363 21.07 -25.32 4.57
CA ILE A 363 22.17 -24.79 5.37
C ILE A 363 22.44 -25.63 6.62
N TYR A 364 21.40 -26.19 7.25
CA TYR A 364 21.53 -27.01 8.45
C TYR A 364 22.05 -28.43 8.15
N LYS A 365 21.95 -28.88 6.90
CA LYS A 365 22.43 -30.20 6.45
C LYS A 365 23.84 -30.11 5.86
N ASP A 366 24.09 -29.05 5.08
CA ASP A 366 25.23 -28.98 4.19
C ASP A 366 26.35 -28.08 4.74
N VAL A 367 26.04 -27.20 5.71
CA VAL A 367 26.97 -26.23 6.29
C VAL A 367 27.25 -26.59 7.76
N TYR A 368 28.53 -26.65 8.11
CA TYR A 368 28.92 -26.85 9.51
C TYR A 368 28.41 -25.71 10.39
N THR A 369 27.83 -26.04 11.55
CA THR A 369 27.12 -25.11 12.41
C THR A 369 27.87 -23.82 12.71
N ALA A 370 29.19 -23.89 12.91
CA ALA A 370 30.02 -22.72 13.21
C ALA A 370 30.07 -21.65 12.08
N TYR A 371 29.64 -22.02 10.86
CA TYR A 371 29.65 -21.10 9.71
C TYR A 371 28.26 -20.70 9.26
N GLN A 372 27.19 -21.22 9.86
CA GLN A 372 25.82 -20.95 9.43
C GLN A 372 25.47 -19.45 9.56
N ASP A 373 25.88 -18.83 10.66
CA ASP A 373 25.62 -17.40 10.91
C ASP A 373 26.32 -16.49 9.87
N GLU A 374 27.54 -16.85 9.44
CA GLU A 374 28.25 -16.13 8.37
C GLU A 374 27.48 -16.17 7.04
N TYR A 375 26.84 -17.30 6.72
CA TYR A 375 26.02 -17.43 5.52
C TYR A 375 24.73 -16.62 5.63
N PHE A 376 24.04 -16.64 6.78
CA PHE A 376 22.87 -15.81 7.00
C PHE A 376 23.20 -14.32 6.87
N GLN A 377 24.27 -13.87 7.52
CA GLN A 377 24.72 -12.49 7.44
C GLN A 377 25.11 -12.10 6.00
N TYR A 378 25.84 -12.97 5.30
CA TYR A 378 26.23 -12.74 3.92
C TYR A 378 25.00 -12.55 3.02
N VAL A 379 24.02 -13.44 3.10
CA VAL A 379 22.79 -13.37 2.30
C VAL A 379 22.00 -12.09 2.64
N ALA A 380 21.75 -11.83 3.92
CA ALA A 380 21.00 -10.67 4.35
C ALA A 380 21.67 -9.35 3.88
N SER A 381 22.96 -9.19 4.08
CA SER A 381 23.70 -7.99 3.65
C SER A 381 23.67 -7.81 2.15
N ASN A 382 23.93 -8.87 1.35
CA ASN A 382 23.91 -8.77 -0.11
C ASN A 382 22.53 -8.46 -0.67
N VAL A 383 21.47 -9.04 -0.09
CA VAL A 383 20.10 -8.76 -0.50
C VAL A 383 19.70 -7.33 -0.16
N MET A 384 20.05 -6.84 1.02
CA MET A 384 19.80 -5.46 1.43
C MET A 384 20.57 -4.47 0.56
N ASP A 385 21.87 -4.69 0.35
CA ASP A 385 22.68 -3.86 -0.54
C ASP A 385 22.09 -3.81 -1.96
N ALA A 386 21.71 -4.98 -2.51
CA ALA A 386 21.09 -5.04 -3.83
C ALA A 386 19.72 -4.36 -3.87
N THR A 387 18.99 -4.37 -2.75
CA THR A 387 17.68 -3.70 -2.64
C THR A 387 17.83 -2.18 -2.79
N PHE A 388 18.85 -1.59 -2.17
CA PHE A 388 19.00 -0.14 -2.12
C PHE A 388 19.99 0.42 -3.17
N LYS A 389 20.89 -0.40 -3.73
CA LYS A 389 21.93 0.06 -4.65
C LYS A 389 21.40 0.66 -5.94
N ASP A 390 20.38 0.04 -6.53
CA ASP A 390 19.80 0.47 -7.81
C ASP A 390 18.30 0.76 -7.62
N LEU A 391 18.00 1.56 -6.59
CA LEU A 391 16.63 1.88 -6.25
C LEU A 391 15.99 2.79 -7.30
N SER A 392 14.85 2.37 -7.82
CA SER A 392 13.99 3.14 -8.72
C SER A 392 12.58 3.23 -8.14
N ILE A 393 11.76 4.15 -8.63
CA ILE A 393 10.35 4.24 -8.22
C ILE A 393 9.62 2.91 -8.48
N ASN A 394 9.87 2.26 -9.61
CA ASN A 394 9.26 0.95 -9.92
C ASN A 394 9.68 -0.12 -8.89
N LYS A 395 10.94 -0.09 -8.46
CA LYS A 395 11.44 -1.01 -7.43
C LYS A 395 10.81 -0.71 -6.07
N LEU A 396 10.69 0.56 -5.67
CA LEU A 396 9.97 0.98 -4.45
C LEU A 396 8.52 0.51 -4.46
N VAL A 397 7.82 0.70 -5.58
CA VAL A 397 6.44 0.23 -5.74
C VAL A 397 6.36 -1.30 -5.65
N SER A 398 7.32 -2.01 -6.21
CA SER A 398 7.39 -3.47 -6.13
C SER A 398 7.62 -3.95 -4.70
N ILE A 399 8.53 -3.30 -3.95
CA ILE A 399 8.75 -3.56 -2.52
C ILE A 399 7.46 -3.28 -1.73
N ALA A 400 6.81 -2.13 -1.94
CA ALA A 400 5.58 -1.79 -1.26
C ALA A 400 4.45 -2.82 -1.50
N LYS A 401 4.37 -3.39 -2.71
CA LYS A 401 3.42 -4.47 -3.04
C LYS A 401 3.74 -5.80 -2.34
N LEU A 402 5.00 -6.04 -1.97
CA LEU A 402 5.40 -7.24 -1.23
C LEU A 402 5.04 -7.15 0.26
N ILE A 403 5.04 -5.95 0.84
CA ILE A 403 4.91 -5.77 2.29
C ILE A 403 3.60 -6.38 2.82
N SER A 404 2.44 -6.02 2.26
CA SER A 404 1.15 -6.48 2.78
C SER A 404 1.00 -8.02 2.77
N PRO A 405 1.22 -8.74 1.66
CA PRO A 405 1.12 -10.20 1.68
C PRO A 405 2.18 -10.86 2.56
N MET A 406 3.38 -10.26 2.71
CA MET A 406 4.42 -10.78 3.60
C MET A 406 4.05 -10.54 5.07
N ALA A 407 3.46 -9.40 5.41
CA ALA A 407 2.94 -9.12 6.74
C ALA A 407 1.77 -10.05 7.11
N GLU A 408 0.81 -10.26 6.21
CA GLU A 408 -0.29 -11.22 6.39
C GLU A 408 0.21 -12.65 6.64
N GLY A 409 1.32 -13.05 5.97
CA GLY A 409 2.00 -14.32 6.16
C GLY A 409 2.91 -14.38 7.38
N ARG A 410 3.09 -13.27 8.11
CA ARG A 410 4.04 -13.11 9.22
C ARG A 410 5.49 -13.40 8.83
N HIS A 411 5.84 -13.04 7.58
CA HIS A 411 7.22 -13.13 7.05
C HIS A 411 8.00 -11.83 7.25
N VAL A 412 7.31 -10.74 7.52
CA VAL A 412 7.86 -9.46 7.92
C VAL A 412 6.93 -8.81 8.94
N SER A 413 7.50 -8.31 10.03
CA SER A 413 6.81 -7.50 11.02
C SER A 413 7.66 -6.28 11.36
N PHE A 414 7.05 -5.16 11.70
CA PHE A 414 7.75 -3.94 12.03
C PHE A 414 6.99 -3.11 13.06
N VAL A 415 7.67 -2.70 14.11
CA VAL A 415 7.18 -1.78 15.14
C VAL A 415 8.13 -0.61 15.25
N SER A 416 7.60 0.61 15.10
CA SER A 416 8.31 1.84 15.43
C SER A 416 7.99 2.26 16.87
N PHE A 417 8.97 2.81 17.58
CA PHE A 417 8.77 3.42 18.89
C PHE A 417 8.30 4.89 18.81
N HIS A 418 8.08 5.39 17.59
CA HIS A 418 7.42 6.66 17.31
C HIS A 418 5.94 6.41 17.02
N GLU A 419 5.04 7.00 17.81
CA GLU A 419 3.61 6.69 17.83
C GLU A 419 2.93 6.90 16.46
N ASP A 420 3.26 8.00 15.76
CA ASP A 420 2.69 8.31 14.44
C ASP A 420 3.13 7.31 13.35
N GLU A 421 4.38 6.85 13.41
CA GLU A 421 4.90 5.82 12.52
C GLU A 421 4.28 4.45 12.84
N ASN A 422 4.22 4.09 14.13
CA ASN A 422 3.69 2.80 14.55
C ASN A 422 2.21 2.64 14.19
N LYS A 423 1.43 3.73 14.28
CA LYS A 423 0.04 3.71 13.82
C LYS A 423 -0.06 3.35 12.34
N ALA A 424 0.75 3.96 11.48
CA ALA A 424 0.72 3.67 10.05
C ALA A 424 1.19 2.24 9.74
N PHE A 425 2.19 1.72 10.46
CA PHE A 425 2.60 0.31 10.33
C PHE A 425 1.53 -0.66 10.81
N SER A 426 0.79 -0.31 11.87
CA SER A 426 -0.37 -1.09 12.33
C SER A 426 -1.49 -1.13 11.29
N ASP A 427 -1.80 0.01 10.68
CA ASP A 427 -2.82 0.10 9.62
C ASP A 427 -2.41 -0.72 8.36
N MET A 428 -1.13 -0.99 8.17
CA MET A 428 -0.59 -1.88 7.13
C MET A 428 -0.51 -3.37 7.55
N GLY A 429 -0.86 -3.70 8.79
CA GLY A 429 -0.78 -5.07 9.32
C GLY A 429 0.64 -5.52 9.71
N LEU A 430 1.60 -4.61 9.80
CA LEU A 430 3.00 -4.94 10.13
C LEU A 430 3.25 -5.18 11.61
N THR A 431 2.33 -4.79 12.49
CA THR A 431 2.47 -4.92 13.95
C THR A 431 1.73 -6.13 14.54
N ASN A 432 1.15 -6.98 13.69
CA ASN A 432 0.32 -8.13 14.10
C ASN A 432 1.14 -9.37 14.39
#